data_051e0fd6af89d5be8fb7ec69187047b7
#
_entry.id   051e0fd6af89d5be8fb7ec69187047b7
#
_cell.length_a   1.000
_cell.length_b   1.000
_cell.length_c   1.000
_cell.angle_alpha   90.00
_cell.angle_beta   90.00
_cell.angle_gamma   90.00
#
_symmetry.space_group_name_H-M   'P 1'
#
loop_
_entity.id
_entity.type
_entity.pdbx_description
1 polymer ?
#
loop_
_entity_poly.entity_id
_entity_poly.type
_entity_poly.pdbx_seq_one_letter_code
_entity_poly.pdbx_strand_id
1 'polypeptide(L)'
;MDRIDNHNLVKIGIVVXDIEAAARKYAELFGIPMPKISVPDPDAPVTHTPDSYTLYRGEYVPARTKFANLQMGPVTVELLEPYDEPSPWNEFRQKHGQGVHFITFTVNGFERHIEFVESKGLPLIHKGEYGSGRYSYFDSEDVLGVVLGLQELGKKQA
;
A
#
# COMPACT_ATOMS: atom_id res chain seq x y z
N MET A 1 -8.71 17.27 -14.68
CA MET A 1 -9.44 17.04 -13.42
C MET A 1 -8.93 18.04 -12.38
N ASP A 2 -9.73 18.40 -11.44
CA ASP A 2 -9.37 19.42 -10.46
C ASP A 2 -9.34 18.91 -9.02
N ARG A 3 -9.59 17.63 -8.81
CA ARG A 3 -9.54 17.03 -7.47
C ARG A 3 -9.57 15.52 -7.58
N ILE A 4 -9.14 14.84 -6.50
CA ILE A 4 -9.33 13.40 -6.38
C ILE A 4 -10.84 13.15 -6.29
N ASP A 5 -11.35 12.13 -6.97
CA ASP A 5 -12.78 12.00 -7.18
C ASP A 5 -13.60 11.62 -5.93
N ASN A 6 -12.94 11.28 -4.82
CA ASN A 6 -13.64 11.13 -3.56
C ASN A 6 -12.67 11.27 -2.40
N HIS A 7 -13.22 11.33 -1.19
CA HIS A 7 -12.38 11.42 0.01
C HIS A 7 -12.86 10.42 1.07
N ASN A 8 -13.27 9.25 0.60
CA ASN A 8 -13.64 8.16 1.50
C ASN A 8 -12.39 7.34 1.81
N LEU A 9 -11.89 7.48 3.01
CA LEU A 9 -10.72 6.72 3.46
C LEU A 9 -11.11 5.26 3.59
N VAL A 10 -10.37 4.37 2.91
CA VAL A 10 -10.72 2.94 2.94
C VAL A 10 -9.65 2.10 3.60
N LYS A 11 -8.41 2.57 3.71
CA LYS A 11 -7.35 1.74 4.26
C LYS A 11 -6.29 2.58 4.95
N ILE A 12 -5.78 2.07 6.07
CA ILE A 12 -4.63 2.63 6.76
C ILE A 12 -3.58 1.54 6.80
N GLY A 13 -2.36 1.83 6.36
CA GLY A 13 -1.26 0.87 6.38
C GLY A 13 -0.34 1.14 7.54
N ILE A 14 0.00 0.09 8.29
CA ILE A 14 0.88 0.19 9.46
C ILE A 14 2.03 -0.78 9.26
N VAL A 15 3.26 -0.26 9.26
CA VAL A 15 4.46 -1.10 9.21
C VAL A 15 4.75 -1.57 10.64
N VAL A 16 4.93 -2.86 10.75
CA VAL A 16 5.22 -3.48 12.06
C VAL A 16 6.47 -4.34 11.97
N UNK A 17 6.97 -4.63 13.04
CA UNK A 17 8.04 -5.27 13.10
C UNK A 17 7.91 -6.62 13.13
N ASP A 18 6.84 -7.15 13.87
CA ASP A 18 6.50 -8.57 14.03
C ASP A 18 5.01 -8.71 13.73
N ILE A 19 4.70 -9.09 12.51
CA ILE A 19 3.31 -9.05 12.07
C ILE A 19 2.44 -10.09 12.78
N GLU A 20 3.00 -11.25 13.10
CA GLU A 20 2.21 -12.24 13.82
C GLU A 20 1.86 -11.74 15.22
N ALA A 21 2.82 -11.16 15.92
CA ALA A 21 2.57 -10.62 17.25
C ALA A 21 1.56 -9.47 17.20
N ALA A 22 1.70 -8.59 16.22
CA ALA A 22 0.78 -7.46 16.10
C ALA A 22 -0.63 -7.93 15.77
N ALA A 23 -0.75 -8.83 14.79
CA ALA A 23 -2.08 -9.34 14.41
C ALA A 23 -2.76 -10.06 15.56
N ARG A 24 -1.99 -10.86 16.30
CA ARG A 24 -2.53 -11.59 17.44
C ARG A 24 -3.01 -10.63 18.53
N LYS A 25 -2.25 -9.56 18.78
CA LYS A 25 -2.65 -8.61 19.80
C LYS A 25 -3.93 -7.85 19.41
N TYR A 26 -4.04 -7.46 18.13
CA TYR A 26 -5.29 -6.86 17.65
C TYR A 26 -6.46 -7.82 17.83
N ALA A 27 -6.27 -9.08 17.44
CA ALA A 27 -7.35 -10.06 17.56
C ALA A 27 -7.78 -10.24 19.02
N GLU A 28 -6.80 -10.31 19.90
CA GLU A 28 -7.06 -10.47 21.34
C GLU A 28 -7.80 -9.27 21.92
N LEU A 29 -7.32 -8.05 21.60
CA LEU A 29 -7.89 -6.84 22.16
C LEU A 29 -9.32 -6.61 21.68
N PHE A 30 -9.62 -6.91 20.44
CA PHE A 30 -10.91 -6.63 19.85
C PHE A 30 -11.84 -7.84 19.81
N GLY A 31 -11.37 -9.00 20.23
CA GLY A 31 -12.20 -10.22 20.22
C GLY A 31 -12.60 -10.64 18.82
N ILE A 32 -11.70 -10.51 17.87
CA ILE A 32 -11.96 -10.88 16.47
C ILE A 32 -11.08 -12.06 16.09
N PRO A 33 -11.44 -12.78 15.03
CA PRO A 33 -10.60 -13.89 14.58
C PRO A 33 -9.21 -13.42 14.16
N MET A 34 -8.21 -14.27 14.36
CA MET A 34 -6.85 -14.00 13.89
C MET A 34 -6.89 -13.81 12.37
N PRO A 35 -6.41 -12.68 11.86
CA PRO A 35 -6.43 -12.50 10.41
C PRO A 35 -5.42 -13.41 9.72
N LYS A 36 -5.69 -13.71 8.47
CA LYS A 36 -4.73 -14.44 7.65
C LYS A 36 -3.51 -13.57 7.40
N ILE A 37 -2.33 -14.14 7.57
CA ILE A 37 -1.09 -13.45 7.26
C ILE A 37 -0.56 -14.01 5.95
N SER A 38 -0.46 -13.15 4.93
CA SER A 38 0.11 -13.54 3.64
C SER A 38 1.63 -13.42 3.72
N VAL A 39 2.31 -14.49 3.32
CA VAL A 39 3.77 -14.57 3.38
C VAL A 39 4.29 -14.91 1.98
N PRO A 40 4.71 -13.92 1.21
CA PRO A 40 5.20 -14.21 -0.14
C PRO A 40 6.44 -15.10 -0.11
N ASP A 41 6.55 -15.96 -1.12
CA ASP A 41 7.72 -16.82 -1.29
C ASP A 41 8.94 -15.94 -1.57
N PRO A 42 9.96 -15.97 -0.70
CA PRO A 42 11.13 -15.11 -0.93
C PRO A 42 11.94 -15.49 -2.18
N ASP A 43 11.73 -16.68 -2.71
CA ASP A 43 12.46 -17.15 -3.88
C ASP A 43 11.65 -17.08 -5.17
N ALA A 44 10.42 -16.56 -5.11
CA ALA A 44 9.58 -16.48 -6.30
C ALA A 44 10.21 -15.53 -7.32
N PRO A 45 10.17 -15.88 -8.60
CA PRO A 45 10.75 -15.01 -9.62
C PRO A 45 9.95 -13.70 -9.72
N VAL A 46 10.66 -12.63 -10.07
CA VAL A 46 10.04 -11.34 -10.30
C VAL A 46 9.34 -11.38 -11.65
N THR A 47 8.09 -10.98 -11.70
CA THR A 47 7.37 -10.92 -12.96
C THR A 47 7.18 -9.46 -13.37
N HIS A 48 7.17 -9.24 -14.68
CA HIS A 48 6.99 -7.92 -15.24
C HIS A 48 6.23 -8.07 -16.56
N THR A 49 4.91 -8.00 -16.46
CA THR A 49 4.04 -7.99 -17.63
C THR A 49 3.12 -6.78 -17.51
N PRO A 50 2.42 -6.39 -18.57
CA PRO A 50 1.50 -5.27 -18.42
C PRO A 50 0.42 -5.47 -17.36
N ASP A 51 0.08 -6.72 -17.03
CA ASP A 51 -0.96 -7.02 -16.06
C ASP A 51 -0.44 -7.42 -14.68
N SER A 52 0.87 -7.47 -14.52
CA SER A 52 1.44 -7.88 -13.23
C SER A 52 2.84 -7.32 -13.09
N TYR A 53 2.98 -6.30 -12.27
CA TYR A 53 4.29 -5.70 -12.01
C TYR A 53 4.26 -4.88 -10.74
N THR A 54 5.45 -4.61 -10.23
CA THR A 54 5.64 -3.69 -9.12
C THR A 54 6.76 -2.74 -9.49
N LEU A 55 6.49 -1.45 -9.40
CA LEU A 55 7.42 -0.40 -9.76
C LEU A 55 7.71 0.44 -8.52
N TYR A 56 8.99 0.62 -8.20
CA TYR A 56 9.38 1.40 -7.03
C TYR A 56 10.54 2.31 -7.42
N ARG A 57 10.31 3.60 -7.32
CA ARG A 57 11.29 4.65 -7.65
C ARG A 57 11.92 4.40 -9.03
N GLY A 58 11.05 4.07 -10.00
CA GLY A 58 11.46 3.90 -11.38
C GLY A 58 12.02 2.54 -11.75
N GLU A 59 12.07 1.59 -10.81
CA GLU A 59 12.62 0.26 -11.06
C GLU A 59 11.57 -0.81 -10.83
N TYR A 60 11.60 -1.85 -11.68
CA TYR A 60 10.74 -3.02 -11.43
C TYR A 60 11.42 -3.89 -10.39
N VAL A 61 10.72 -4.10 -9.29
CA VAL A 61 11.28 -4.81 -8.11
C VAL A 61 10.23 -5.78 -7.58
N PRO A 62 10.64 -6.78 -6.79
CA PRO A 62 9.64 -7.66 -6.16
C PRO A 62 8.86 -6.96 -5.05
N ALA A 63 9.50 -6.11 -4.27
CA ALA A 63 8.87 -5.34 -3.18
C ALA A 63 7.96 -6.22 -2.33
N ARG A 64 8.50 -7.34 -1.83
CA ARG A 64 7.69 -8.27 -1.06
C ARG A 64 7.50 -7.81 0.37
N THR A 65 6.32 -8.09 0.89
CA THR A 65 6.01 -7.80 2.29
C THR A 65 5.02 -8.85 2.79
N LYS A 66 5.15 -9.26 4.03
CA LYS A 66 4.06 -9.97 4.68
C LYS A 66 2.96 -8.97 4.96
N PHE A 67 1.71 -9.41 4.86
CA PHE A 67 0.63 -8.47 5.18
C PHE A 67 -0.59 -9.22 5.74
N ALA A 68 -1.38 -8.46 6.50
CA ALA A 68 -2.62 -8.98 7.08
C ALA A 68 -3.61 -7.82 7.14
N ASN A 69 -4.86 -8.12 6.86
CA ASN A 69 -5.92 -7.11 6.83
C ASN A 69 -6.86 -7.31 8.01
N LEU A 70 -7.14 -6.21 8.70
CA LEU A 70 -8.10 -6.15 9.80
C LEU A 70 -9.21 -5.21 9.40
N GLN A 71 -10.44 -5.72 9.27
CA GLN A 71 -11.56 -4.84 8.94
C GLN A 71 -12.01 -4.14 10.21
N MET A 72 -11.82 -2.84 10.28
CA MET A 72 -12.12 -2.03 11.46
C MET A 72 -13.23 -1.05 11.11
N GLY A 73 -14.48 -1.52 11.20
CA GLY A 73 -15.60 -0.73 10.73
C GLY A 73 -15.50 -0.53 9.23
N PRO A 74 -15.63 0.69 8.73
CA PRO A 74 -15.54 0.92 7.28
C PRO A 74 -14.11 0.99 6.76
N VAL A 75 -13.10 0.95 7.64
CA VAL A 75 -11.71 1.12 7.25
C VAL A 75 -10.96 -0.19 7.47
N THR A 76 -10.15 -0.58 6.48
CA THR A 76 -9.24 -1.72 6.64
C THR A 76 -7.92 -1.22 7.21
N VAL A 77 -7.46 -1.84 8.28
CA VAL A 77 -6.11 -1.61 8.78
C VAL A 77 -5.25 -2.73 8.20
N GLU A 78 -4.25 -2.35 7.40
CA GLU A 78 -3.35 -3.32 6.79
C GLU A 78 -2.03 -3.29 7.54
N LEU A 79 -1.66 -4.44 8.12
CA LEU A 79 -0.37 -4.59 8.78
C LEU A 79 0.63 -5.09 7.74
N LEU A 80 1.85 -4.54 7.76
CA LEU A 80 2.87 -4.92 6.79
C LEU A 80 4.20 -5.13 7.48
N GLU A 81 4.82 -6.26 7.21
CA GLU A 81 6.18 -6.54 7.66
C GLU A 81 7.03 -6.78 6.41
N PRO A 82 7.72 -5.75 5.94
CA PRO A 82 8.44 -5.87 4.67
C PRO A 82 9.66 -6.78 4.76
N TYR A 83 9.98 -7.40 3.63
CA TYR A 83 11.24 -8.11 3.49
C TYR A 83 12.37 -7.08 3.37
N ASP A 84 13.59 -7.53 3.60
CA ASP A 84 14.76 -6.67 3.52
C ASP A 84 15.19 -6.54 2.06
N GLU A 85 14.41 -5.77 1.32
CA GLU A 85 14.63 -5.53 -0.11
C GLU A 85 13.94 -4.21 -0.47
N PRO A 86 14.26 -3.60 -1.61
CA PRO A 86 13.71 -2.29 -1.94
C PRO A 86 12.19 -2.30 -2.02
N SER A 87 11.56 -1.45 -1.26
CA SER A 87 10.12 -1.25 -1.26
C SER A 87 9.80 -0.01 -0.45
N PRO A 88 8.62 0.57 -0.66
CA PRO A 88 8.24 1.72 0.17
C PRO A 88 8.09 1.35 1.63
N TRP A 89 7.67 0.13 1.93
CA TRP A 89 7.48 -0.29 3.31
C TRP A 89 8.82 -0.52 4.01
N ASN A 90 9.80 -1.09 3.33
CA ASN A 90 11.12 -1.26 3.89
C ASN A 90 11.82 0.09 4.07
N GLU A 91 11.62 1.00 3.12
CA GLU A 91 12.14 2.36 3.24
C GLU A 91 11.59 3.03 4.49
N PHE A 92 10.28 2.91 4.73
CA PHE A 92 9.65 3.46 5.92
C PHE A 92 10.23 2.84 7.19
N ARG A 93 10.37 1.51 7.19
CA ARG A 93 10.91 0.82 8.36
C ARG A 93 12.31 1.30 8.70
N GLN A 94 13.15 1.45 7.69
CA GLN A 94 14.52 1.90 7.92
C GLN A 94 14.56 3.34 8.42
N LYS A 95 13.62 4.16 7.98
CA LYS A 95 13.60 5.57 8.33
C LYS A 95 12.92 5.83 9.68
N HIS A 96 11.85 5.09 9.98
CA HIS A 96 10.99 5.37 11.15
C HIS A 96 10.81 4.20 12.12
N GLY A 97 11.17 2.99 11.74
CA GLY A 97 10.78 1.81 12.51
C GLY A 97 9.35 1.44 12.20
N GLN A 98 8.54 1.17 13.22
CA GLN A 98 7.13 0.85 12.94
C GLN A 98 6.26 2.08 13.14
N GLY A 99 5.09 2.02 12.53
CA GLY A 99 4.13 3.13 12.63
C GLY A 99 3.22 3.22 11.43
N VAL A 100 2.34 4.19 11.46
CA VAL A 100 1.41 4.44 10.36
C VAL A 100 2.19 4.93 9.15
N HIS A 101 2.02 4.24 8.04
CA HIS A 101 2.77 4.55 6.82
C HIS A 101 1.91 5.25 5.77
N PHE A 102 0.74 4.69 5.45
CA PHE A 102 -0.06 5.25 4.37
C PHE A 102 -1.55 5.27 4.68
N ILE A 103 -2.26 6.11 3.95
CA ILE A 103 -3.71 6.12 3.92
C ILE A 103 -4.13 5.99 2.47
N THR A 104 -5.20 5.23 2.21
CA THR A 104 -5.58 4.90 0.84
C THR A 104 -7.04 5.24 0.58
N PHE A 105 -7.27 5.74 -0.62
CA PHE A 105 -8.60 6.07 -1.16
C PHE A 105 -8.79 5.30 -2.45
N THR A 106 -10.02 4.88 -2.73
CA THR A 106 -10.34 4.17 -3.97
C THR A 106 -10.81 5.18 -5.00
N VAL A 107 -10.23 5.09 -6.20
CA VAL A 107 -10.54 6.03 -7.28
C VAL A 107 -10.93 5.27 -8.53
N ASN A 108 -11.53 5.98 -9.49
CA ASN A 108 -11.77 5.50 -10.85
C ASN A 108 -10.98 6.40 -11.79
N GLY A 109 -10.26 5.80 -12.72
CA GLY A 109 -9.36 6.55 -13.58
C GLY A 109 -7.99 6.68 -12.96
N PHE A 110 -7.32 5.54 -12.82
CA PHE A 110 -6.09 5.46 -12.05
C PHE A 110 -4.98 6.36 -12.60
N GLU A 111 -4.74 6.29 -13.91
CA GLU A 111 -3.63 7.04 -14.48
C GLU A 111 -3.88 8.55 -14.46
N ARG A 112 -5.12 8.98 -14.69
CA ARG A 112 -5.40 10.41 -14.64
C ARG A 112 -5.29 10.95 -13.21
N HIS A 113 -5.59 10.11 -12.22
CA HIS A 113 -5.39 10.50 -10.82
C HIS A 113 -3.90 10.64 -10.51
N ILE A 114 -3.07 9.73 -11.01
CA ILE A 114 -1.62 9.84 -10.81
C ILE A 114 -1.12 11.16 -11.41
N GLU A 115 -1.55 11.46 -12.63
CA GLU A 115 -1.14 12.71 -13.28
C GLU A 115 -1.57 13.92 -12.47
N PHE A 116 -2.79 13.89 -11.95
CA PHE A 116 -3.30 15.00 -11.15
C PHE A 116 -2.48 15.20 -9.88
N VAL A 117 -2.24 14.13 -9.13
CA VAL A 117 -1.50 14.23 -7.88
C VAL A 117 -0.08 14.73 -8.15
N GLU A 118 0.56 14.21 -9.21
CA GLU A 118 1.90 14.67 -9.57
C GLU A 118 1.89 16.14 -9.97
N SER A 119 0.82 16.60 -10.63
CA SER A 119 0.72 18.01 -11.01
C SER A 119 0.64 18.92 -9.79
N LYS A 120 0.28 18.38 -8.64
CA LYS A 120 0.22 19.13 -7.38
C LYS A 120 1.50 19.01 -6.56
N GLY A 121 2.56 18.48 -7.15
CA GLY A 121 3.87 18.44 -6.52
C GLY A 121 4.17 17.22 -5.69
N LEU A 122 3.40 16.17 -5.82
CA LEU A 122 3.61 14.93 -5.08
C LEU A 122 3.99 13.81 -6.06
N PRO A 123 5.28 13.53 -6.23
CA PRO A 123 5.70 12.52 -7.22
C PRO A 123 5.28 11.11 -6.84
N LEU A 124 4.98 10.32 -7.85
CA LEU A 124 4.72 8.89 -7.68
C LEU A 124 6.02 8.20 -7.26
N ILE A 125 5.96 7.36 -6.21
CA ILE A 125 7.13 6.59 -5.80
C ILE A 125 6.93 5.10 -5.94
N HIS A 126 5.68 4.63 -6.05
CA HIS A 126 5.43 3.19 -6.07
C HIS A 126 4.10 2.91 -6.73
N LYS A 127 4.05 1.84 -7.49
CA LYS A 127 2.87 1.47 -8.23
C LYS A 127 2.86 -0.05 -8.41
N GLY A 128 1.74 -0.67 -8.09
CA GLY A 128 1.58 -2.10 -8.27
C GLY A 128 0.36 -2.39 -9.14
N GLU A 129 0.53 -3.33 -10.07
CA GLU A 129 -0.54 -3.81 -10.93
C GLU A 129 -0.66 -5.31 -10.72
N TYR A 130 -1.85 -5.79 -10.41
CA TYR A 130 -2.01 -7.23 -10.17
C TYR A 130 -3.19 -7.83 -10.95
N GLY A 131 -3.63 -7.12 -11.99
CA GLY A 131 -4.66 -7.60 -12.90
C GLY A 131 -6.06 -7.26 -12.44
N SER A 132 -6.43 -7.67 -11.23
CA SER A 132 -7.76 -7.39 -10.70
C SER A 132 -7.83 -6.03 -10.01
N GLY A 133 -6.71 -5.32 -9.98
CA GLY A 133 -6.65 -3.98 -9.39
C GLY A 133 -5.23 -3.44 -9.43
N ARG A 134 -5.07 -2.22 -8.93
CA ARG A 134 -3.78 -1.55 -8.90
C ARG A 134 -3.76 -0.52 -7.78
N TYR A 135 -2.55 -0.13 -7.38
CA TYR A 135 -2.41 0.85 -6.32
C TYR A 135 -1.15 1.68 -6.53
N SER A 136 -1.08 2.81 -5.88
CA SER A 136 0.04 3.73 -6.01
C SER A 136 0.28 4.46 -4.70
N TYR A 137 1.54 4.86 -4.50
CA TYR A 137 1.93 5.70 -3.37
C TYR A 137 2.70 6.89 -3.89
N PHE A 138 2.56 8.02 -3.19
CA PHE A 138 3.16 9.29 -3.58
C PHE A 138 4.09 9.80 -2.49
N ASP A 139 5.08 10.59 -2.88
CA ASP A 139 6.02 11.22 -1.96
C ASP A 139 5.33 12.39 -1.29
N SER A 140 4.59 12.12 -0.24
CA SER A 140 3.71 13.10 0.40
C SER A 140 3.95 13.24 1.90
N GLU A 141 4.89 12.50 2.46
CA GLU A 141 5.05 12.43 3.92
C GLU A 141 5.37 13.80 4.51
N ASP A 142 6.22 14.58 3.84
CA ASP A 142 6.63 15.88 4.38
C ASP A 142 5.49 16.89 4.39
N VAL A 143 4.56 16.78 3.46
CA VAL A 143 3.47 17.74 3.35
C VAL A 143 2.22 17.27 4.08
N LEU A 144 1.86 16.01 3.92
CA LEU A 144 0.62 15.48 4.46
C LEU A 144 0.80 14.75 5.80
N GLY A 145 2.03 14.46 6.18
CA GLY A 145 2.30 13.72 7.41
C GLY A 145 2.22 12.22 7.25
N VAL A 146 1.85 11.75 6.08
CA VAL A 146 1.65 10.33 5.81
C VAL A 146 1.77 10.14 4.29
N VAL A 147 2.02 8.92 3.87
CA VAL A 147 2.06 8.61 2.44
C VAL A 147 0.64 8.48 1.92
N LEU A 148 0.33 9.23 0.88
CA LEU A 148 -0.96 9.13 0.20
C LEU A 148 -0.95 7.93 -0.72
N GLY A 149 -1.96 7.07 -0.59
CA GLY A 149 -2.16 5.93 -1.46
C GLY A 149 -3.47 6.03 -2.21
N LEU A 150 -3.46 5.61 -3.45
CA LEU A 150 -4.67 5.50 -4.26
C LEU A 150 -4.75 4.08 -4.80
N GLN A 151 -5.97 3.55 -4.87
CA GLN A 151 -6.17 2.23 -5.49
C GLN A 151 -7.35 2.28 -6.44
N GLU A 152 -7.32 1.42 -7.41
CA GLU A 152 -8.45 1.21 -8.31
C GLU A 152 -8.71 -0.29 -8.37
N LEU A 153 -9.94 -0.68 -8.14
CA LEU A 153 -10.32 -2.09 -8.12
C LEU A 153 -11.01 -2.46 -9.43
N GLY A 154 -10.83 -3.72 -9.84
CA GLY A 154 -11.49 -4.23 -11.01
C GLY A 154 -10.81 -3.80 -12.29
N LYS A 155 -11.62 -3.64 -13.35
CA LYS A 155 -11.13 -3.31 -14.65
C LYS A 155 -10.62 -1.87 -14.69
N LYS A 156 -9.51 -1.67 -15.38
CA LYS A 156 -8.89 -0.36 -15.47
C LYS A 156 -9.82 0.65 -16.15
N GLN A 157 -9.97 1.82 -15.55
CA GLN A 157 -10.81 2.90 -16.04
C GLN A 157 -9.94 4.01 -16.63
N ALA A 158 -10.46 4.67 -17.66
CA ALA A 158 -9.75 5.79 -18.27
C ALA A 158 -9.66 7.02 -17.37
#